data_f7fc56a0ba18740adff5f07d1ad4d51e
#
_entry.id   f7fc56a0ba18740adff5f07d1ad4d51e
#
_cell.length_a   1.000
_cell.length_b   1.000
_cell.length_c   1.000
_cell.angle_alpha   90.00
_cell.angle_beta   90.00
_cell.angle_gamma   90.00
#
_symmetry.space_group_name_H-M   'P 1'
#
loop_
_entity.id
_entity.type
_entity.pdbx_description
1 polymer ?
#
loop_
_entity_poly.entity_id
_entity_poly.type
_entity_poly.pdbx_seq_one_letter_code
_entity_poly.pdbx_strand_id
1 'polypeptide(L)'
;EQAFLDEVAEAAGKDPIDFRLQLFDRAISDPVGEEHDYDAARYAGVLRLVREQSGWDASASGVHRGVSAYFCHNSYVAQVVDVALSDGRPSVEKVWCAVDCGIVINPDAARNQVEGGIVDGIGHAMYSAMTFTDGRPEQQNFDRYRLIRNREAPKEIETFFVDNGIDPTGLGEPSLPPVSGALANAIARATGHRLYDQPFINSLELALEGTTG
;
A
#
# COMPACT_ATOMS: atom_id res chain seq x y z
N GLU A 1 7.31 7.41 3.42
CA GLU A 1 7.95 7.47 2.09
C GLU A 1 6.90 7.53 0.98
N GLN A 2 6.04 6.53 0.80
CA GLN A 2 5.13 6.43 -0.34
C GLN A 2 4.03 7.50 -0.35
N ALA A 3 3.55 7.95 0.81
CA ALA A 3 2.64 9.09 0.91
C ALA A 3 3.35 10.40 0.51
N PHE A 4 4.61 10.57 0.94
CA PHE A 4 5.41 11.73 0.54
C PHE A 4 5.67 11.79 -0.97
N LEU A 5 6.00 10.66 -1.60
CA LEU A 5 6.16 10.62 -3.07
C LEU A 5 4.86 10.98 -3.81
N ASP A 6 3.72 10.64 -3.25
CA ASP A 6 2.41 11.00 -3.81
C ASP A 6 2.14 12.51 -3.69
N GLU A 7 2.51 13.13 -2.55
CA GLU A 7 2.43 14.58 -2.35
C GLU A 7 3.35 15.34 -3.32
N VAL A 8 4.57 14.84 -3.53
CA VAL A 8 5.51 15.45 -4.49
C VAL A 8 4.97 15.35 -5.92
N ALA A 9 4.37 14.21 -6.29
CA ALA A 9 3.74 14.04 -7.60
C ALA A 9 2.58 15.04 -7.77
N GLU A 10 1.72 15.19 -6.78
CA GLU A 10 0.61 16.15 -6.77
C GLU A 10 1.12 17.60 -6.89
N ALA A 11 2.12 17.99 -6.10
CA ALA A 11 2.74 19.32 -6.16
C ALA A 11 3.40 19.60 -7.52
N ALA A 12 3.90 18.56 -8.21
CA ALA A 12 4.46 18.65 -9.54
C ALA A 12 3.40 18.60 -10.67
N GLY A 13 2.11 18.45 -10.32
CA GLY A 13 1.01 18.30 -11.29
C GLY A 13 1.12 17.03 -12.13
N LYS A 14 1.67 15.96 -11.56
CA LYS A 14 1.90 14.69 -12.25
C LYS A 14 1.04 13.58 -11.67
N ASP A 15 0.67 12.62 -12.54
CA ASP A 15 0.13 11.35 -12.09
C ASP A 15 1.15 10.63 -11.19
N PRO A 16 0.73 10.05 -10.05
CA PRO A 16 1.65 9.45 -9.09
C PRO A 16 2.35 8.18 -9.60
N ILE A 17 1.75 7.44 -10.53
CA ILE A 17 2.42 6.30 -11.18
C ILE A 17 3.44 6.82 -12.20
N ASP A 18 3.04 7.77 -13.05
CA ASP A 18 3.94 8.37 -14.03
C ASP A 18 5.14 9.03 -13.35
N PHE A 19 4.92 9.71 -12.23
CA PHE A 19 6.00 10.33 -11.47
C PHE A 19 7.01 9.28 -10.97
N ARG A 20 6.54 8.16 -10.41
CA ARG A 20 7.42 7.07 -9.95
C ARG A 20 8.15 6.39 -11.11
N LEU A 21 7.46 6.15 -12.22
CA LEU A 21 8.08 5.57 -13.42
C LEU A 21 9.18 6.47 -13.98
N GLN A 22 8.99 7.79 -14.00
CA GLN A 22 10.05 8.74 -14.42
C GLN A 22 11.29 8.67 -13.52
N LEU A 23 11.11 8.46 -12.20
CA LEU A 23 12.24 8.26 -11.28
C LEU A 23 12.99 6.97 -11.59
N PHE A 24 12.27 5.88 -11.87
CA PHE A 24 12.88 4.60 -12.23
C PHE A 24 13.53 4.63 -13.61
N ASP A 25 12.93 5.28 -14.60
CA ASP A 25 13.52 5.44 -15.93
C ASP A 25 14.86 6.20 -15.83
N ARG A 26 14.95 7.21 -14.96
CA ARG A 26 16.20 7.89 -14.66
C ARG A 26 17.22 6.97 -13.98
N ALA A 27 16.80 6.20 -12.97
CA ALA A 27 17.68 5.26 -12.28
C ALA A 27 18.20 4.13 -13.20
N ILE A 28 17.42 3.74 -14.22
CA ILE A 28 17.84 2.77 -15.24
C ILE A 28 18.86 3.40 -16.20
N SER A 29 18.65 4.66 -16.62
CA SER A 29 19.52 5.35 -17.58
C SER A 29 20.81 5.88 -16.96
N ASP A 30 20.77 6.25 -15.69
CA ASP A 30 21.90 6.80 -14.92
C ASP A 30 21.88 6.16 -13.50
N PRO A 31 22.36 4.92 -13.36
CA PRO A 31 22.30 4.19 -12.10
C PRO A 31 23.07 4.91 -10.97
N VAL A 32 22.44 5.02 -9.82
CA VAL A 32 23.00 5.59 -8.60
C VAL A 32 22.94 4.54 -7.50
N GLY A 33 23.97 4.42 -6.71
CA GLY A 33 24.08 3.40 -5.67
C GLY A 33 24.92 2.21 -6.11
N GLU A 34 24.82 1.12 -5.35
CA GLU A 34 25.55 -0.12 -5.65
C GLU A 34 24.68 -1.06 -6.50
N GLU A 35 25.33 -1.91 -7.29
CA GLU A 35 24.67 -2.85 -8.21
C GLU A 35 23.61 -3.75 -7.54
N HIS A 36 23.70 -3.94 -6.22
CA HIS A 36 22.81 -4.85 -5.47
C HIS A 36 21.75 -4.14 -4.63
N ASP A 37 21.66 -2.80 -4.69
CA ASP A 37 20.70 -2.07 -3.85
C ASP A 37 19.27 -2.39 -4.25
N TYR A 38 18.94 -2.33 -5.55
CA TYR A 38 17.66 -2.75 -6.11
C TYR A 38 17.71 -2.73 -7.65
N ASP A 39 16.81 -3.48 -8.27
CA ASP A 39 16.61 -3.47 -9.72
C ASP A 39 15.45 -2.52 -10.11
N ALA A 40 15.80 -1.36 -10.63
CA ALA A 40 14.84 -0.32 -11.01
C ALA A 40 13.88 -0.78 -12.12
N ALA A 41 14.32 -1.68 -13.02
CA ALA A 41 13.49 -2.19 -14.09
C ALA A 41 12.40 -3.14 -13.57
N ARG A 42 12.74 -4.04 -12.63
CA ARG A 42 11.78 -4.90 -11.93
C ARG A 42 10.78 -4.08 -11.11
N TYR A 43 11.28 -3.04 -10.42
CA TYR A 43 10.44 -2.16 -9.63
C TYR A 43 9.45 -1.38 -10.52
N ALA A 44 9.91 -0.81 -11.64
CA ALA A 44 9.04 -0.20 -12.63
C ALA A 44 8.05 -1.20 -13.24
N GLY A 45 8.47 -2.47 -13.39
CA GLY A 45 7.66 -3.57 -13.91
C GLY A 45 6.39 -3.81 -13.09
N VAL A 46 6.50 -3.90 -11.76
CA VAL A 46 5.32 -4.09 -10.89
C VAL A 46 4.39 -2.87 -10.90
N LEU A 47 4.92 -1.65 -11.03
CA LEU A 47 4.09 -0.44 -11.16
C LEU A 47 3.31 -0.43 -12.48
N ARG A 48 3.94 -0.82 -13.60
CA ARG A 48 3.25 -0.93 -14.89
C ARG A 48 2.17 -2.01 -14.84
N LEU A 49 2.48 -3.17 -14.25
CA LEU A 49 1.54 -4.27 -14.11
C LEU A 49 0.32 -3.87 -13.26
N VAL A 50 0.52 -3.27 -12.09
CA VAL A 50 -0.61 -2.86 -11.24
C VAL A 50 -1.44 -1.75 -11.88
N ARG A 51 -0.82 -0.84 -12.64
CA ARG A 51 -1.54 0.19 -13.42
C ARG A 51 -2.50 -0.44 -14.43
N GLU A 52 -2.00 -1.41 -15.19
CA GLU A 52 -2.78 -2.11 -16.21
C GLU A 52 -3.92 -2.90 -15.57
N GLN A 53 -3.61 -3.74 -14.58
CA GLN A 53 -4.57 -4.64 -13.97
C GLN A 53 -5.66 -3.92 -13.16
N SER A 54 -5.32 -2.79 -12.53
CA SER A 54 -6.31 -1.97 -11.82
C SER A 54 -7.15 -1.09 -12.73
N GLY A 55 -6.78 -0.95 -14.01
CA GLY A 55 -7.37 0.07 -14.87
C GLY A 55 -7.23 1.45 -14.27
N TRP A 56 -6.03 1.82 -13.83
CA TRP A 56 -5.72 3.05 -13.08
C TRP A 56 -6.33 4.31 -13.69
N ASP A 57 -6.26 4.43 -15.02
CA ASP A 57 -6.70 5.61 -15.76
C ASP A 57 -8.25 5.73 -15.89
N ALA A 58 -8.99 4.69 -15.45
CA ALA A 58 -10.44 4.58 -15.55
C ALA A 58 -11.09 4.19 -14.21
N SER A 59 -10.87 5.00 -13.16
CA SER A 59 -11.46 4.74 -11.85
C SER A 59 -12.99 4.76 -11.87
N ALA A 60 -13.60 3.86 -11.10
CA ALA A 60 -15.05 3.81 -10.94
C ALA A 60 -15.55 5.04 -10.18
N SER A 61 -16.80 5.47 -10.48
CA SER A 61 -17.44 6.57 -9.75
C SER A 61 -17.67 6.19 -8.29
N GLY A 62 -17.39 7.12 -7.39
CA GLY A 62 -17.62 6.95 -5.94
C GLY A 62 -16.51 6.23 -5.19
N VAL A 63 -15.39 5.90 -5.85
CA VAL A 63 -14.19 5.39 -5.19
C VAL A 63 -13.00 6.32 -5.42
N HIS A 64 -12.08 6.30 -4.46
CA HIS A 64 -10.85 7.09 -4.49
C HIS A 64 -9.65 6.15 -4.47
N ARG A 65 -8.72 6.35 -5.40
CA ARG A 65 -7.57 5.49 -5.63
C ARG A 65 -6.30 6.01 -5.00
N GLY A 66 -5.51 5.12 -4.41
CA GLY A 66 -4.14 5.40 -4.02
C GLY A 66 -3.20 4.30 -4.51
N VAL A 67 -1.96 4.68 -4.77
CA VAL A 67 -0.90 3.77 -5.22
C VAL A 67 0.30 3.86 -4.31
N SER A 68 0.98 2.74 -4.16
CA SER A 68 2.31 2.66 -3.55
C SER A 68 3.11 1.51 -4.14
N ALA A 69 4.41 1.53 -3.92
CA ALA A 69 5.27 0.43 -4.28
C ALA A 69 6.39 0.27 -3.25
N TYR A 70 6.90 -0.94 -3.11
CA TYR A 70 7.91 -1.28 -2.11
C TYR A 70 8.87 -2.36 -2.61
N PHE A 71 10.08 -2.31 -2.10
CA PHE A 71 11.13 -3.29 -2.32
C PHE A 71 11.62 -3.82 -0.99
N CYS A 72 11.57 -5.13 -0.79
CA CYS A 72 12.22 -5.81 0.31
C CYS A 72 12.43 -7.30 0.01
N HIS A 73 13.40 -7.92 0.65
CA HIS A 73 13.73 -9.35 0.48
C HIS A 73 13.97 -9.75 -0.98
N ASN A 74 14.55 -8.85 -1.78
CA ASN A 74 14.78 -8.99 -3.22
C ASN A 74 13.50 -9.20 -4.05
N SER A 75 12.35 -8.83 -3.49
CA SER A 75 11.05 -8.82 -4.17
C SER A 75 10.51 -7.41 -4.30
N TYR A 76 9.71 -7.19 -5.33
CA TYR A 76 9.10 -5.91 -5.66
C TYR A 76 7.59 -6.04 -5.62
N VAL A 77 6.92 -5.09 -5.00
CA VAL A 77 5.46 -5.08 -4.89
C VAL A 77 4.93 -3.69 -5.21
N ALA A 78 3.88 -3.62 -6.01
CA ALA A 78 3.10 -2.40 -6.19
C ALA A 78 1.63 -2.69 -5.92
N GLN A 79 0.96 -1.74 -5.27
CA GLN A 79 -0.44 -1.88 -4.90
C GLN A 79 -1.24 -0.65 -5.29
N VAL A 80 -2.45 -0.89 -5.76
CA VAL A 80 -3.50 0.11 -5.94
C VAL A 80 -4.64 -0.23 -4.99
N VAL A 81 -5.08 0.76 -4.23
CA VAL A 81 -6.17 0.61 -3.25
C VAL A 81 -7.32 1.53 -3.62
N ASP A 82 -8.53 0.98 -3.74
CA ASP A 82 -9.77 1.72 -3.88
C ASP A 82 -10.47 1.85 -2.52
N VAL A 83 -10.78 3.10 -2.16
CA VAL A 83 -11.50 3.46 -0.94
C VAL A 83 -12.81 4.16 -1.30
N ALA A 84 -13.90 3.74 -0.68
CA ALA A 84 -15.16 4.49 -0.62
C ALA A 84 -15.35 5.12 0.76
N LEU A 85 -16.11 6.21 0.84
CA LEU A 85 -16.52 6.80 2.12
C LEU A 85 -17.99 6.44 2.39
N SER A 86 -18.25 5.94 3.60
CA SER A 86 -19.60 5.76 4.14
C SER A 86 -19.68 6.49 5.47
N ASP A 87 -20.53 7.49 5.55
CA ASP A 87 -20.68 8.34 6.74
C ASP A 87 -19.34 8.93 7.22
N GLY A 88 -18.51 9.37 6.27
CA GLY A 88 -17.19 9.94 6.52
C GLY A 88 -16.10 8.90 6.88
N ARG A 89 -16.44 7.62 6.97
CA ARG A 89 -15.49 6.54 7.30
C ARG A 89 -15.01 5.83 6.04
N PRO A 90 -13.69 5.62 5.89
CA PRO A 90 -13.15 4.89 4.76
C PRO A 90 -13.44 3.39 4.86
N SER A 91 -13.84 2.81 3.73
CA SER A 91 -13.97 1.38 3.51
C SER A 91 -13.10 0.98 2.33
N VAL A 92 -12.26 -0.03 2.50
CA VAL A 92 -11.44 -0.54 1.40
C VAL A 92 -12.30 -1.45 0.53
N GLU A 93 -12.57 -0.98 -0.69
CA GLU A 93 -13.42 -1.70 -1.64
C GLU A 93 -12.64 -2.79 -2.36
N LYS A 94 -11.45 -2.45 -2.86
CA LYS A 94 -10.63 -3.37 -3.62
C LYS A 94 -9.15 -3.02 -3.53
N VAL A 95 -8.30 -4.06 -3.59
CA VAL A 95 -6.85 -3.95 -3.69
C VAL A 95 -6.37 -4.78 -4.87
N TRP A 96 -5.59 -4.16 -5.75
CA TRP A 96 -4.80 -4.83 -6.78
C TRP A 96 -3.35 -4.84 -6.31
N CYS A 97 -2.71 -6.01 -6.40
CA CYS A 97 -1.34 -6.20 -5.97
C CYS A 97 -0.53 -6.89 -7.07
N ALA A 98 0.46 -6.21 -7.59
CA ALA A 98 1.44 -6.78 -8.51
C ALA A 98 2.72 -7.13 -7.75
N VAL A 99 3.22 -8.35 -7.93
CA VAL A 99 4.38 -8.90 -7.22
C VAL A 99 5.39 -9.47 -8.19
N ASP A 100 6.64 -9.09 -8.02
CA ASP A 100 7.79 -9.73 -8.65
C ASP A 100 8.64 -10.38 -7.56
N CYS A 101 8.49 -11.69 -7.40
CA CYS A 101 9.24 -12.52 -6.45
C CYS A 101 9.97 -13.68 -7.14
N GLY A 102 10.22 -13.56 -8.45
CA GLY A 102 10.77 -14.64 -9.26
C GLY A 102 9.76 -15.77 -9.48
N ILE A 103 10.26 -16.98 -9.68
CA ILE A 103 9.43 -18.17 -9.94
C ILE A 103 8.52 -18.45 -8.75
N VAL A 104 7.21 -18.50 -8.98
CA VAL A 104 6.20 -18.84 -7.97
C VAL A 104 5.99 -20.35 -7.96
N ILE A 105 6.50 -21.03 -6.94
CA ILE A 105 6.46 -22.49 -6.83
C ILE A 105 5.03 -23.03 -6.60
N ASN A 106 4.27 -22.32 -5.74
CA ASN A 106 2.88 -22.67 -5.42
C ASN A 106 2.02 -21.41 -5.53
N PRO A 107 1.33 -21.18 -6.66
CA PRO A 107 0.56 -19.95 -6.89
C PRO A 107 -0.55 -19.70 -5.88
N ASP A 108 -1.24 -20.73 -5.39
CA ASP A 108 -2.32 -20.57 -4.43
C ASP A 108 -1.79 -20.18 -3.04
N ALA A 109 -0.73 -20.84 -2.58
CA ALA A 109 -0.08 -20.47 -1.33
C ALA A 109 0.56 -19.06 -1.40
N ALA A 110 1.16 -18.71 -2.53
CA ALA A 110 1.72 -17.39 -2.76
C ALA A 110 0.64 -16.30 -2.72
N ARG A 111 -0.50 -16.54 -3.36
CA ARG A 111 -1.64 -15.62 -3.32
C ARG A 111 -2.16 -15.43 -1.88
N ASN A 112 -2.37 -16.52 -1.15
CA ASN A 112 -2.82 -16.45 0.25
C ASN A 112 -1.84 -15.65 1.13
N GLN A 113 -0.54 -15.79 0.89
CA GLN A 113 0.49 -15.04 1.61
C GLN A 113 0.40 -13.53 1.32
N VAL A 114 0.25 -13.16 0.06
CA VAL A 114 0.11 -11.76 -0.38
C VAL A 114 -1.17 -11.14 0.20
N GLU A 115 -2.30 -11.81 0.08
CA GLU A 115 -3.59 -11.35 0.57
C GLU A 115 -3.60 -11.19 2.09
N GLY A 116 -3.01 -12.16 2.81
CA GLY A 116 -2.84 -12.08 4.26
C GLY A 116 -2.01 -10.88 4.70
N GLY A 117 -0.89 -10.62 4.02
CA GLY A 117 -0.04 -9.46 4.28
C GLY A 117 -0.75 -8.13 4.02
N ILE A 118 -1.59 -8.04 2.98
CA ILE A 118 -2.40 -6.85 2.69
C ILE A 118 -3.42 -6.59 3.81
N VAL A 119 -4.17 -7.62 4.23
CA VAL A 119 -5.16 -7.48 5.30
C VAL A 119 -4.49 -7.05 6.61
N ASP A 120 -3.37 -7.66 6.95
CA ASP A 120 -2.62 -7.33 8.17
C ASP A 120 -2.05 -5.90 8.10
N GLY A 121 -1.47 -5.51 6.97
CA GLY A 121 -0.97 -4.15 6.75
C GLY A 121 -2.04 -3.06 6.85
N ILE A 122 -3.27 -3.32 6.36
CA ILE A 122 -4.41 -2.42 6.56
C ILE A 122 -4.76 -2.36 8.06
N GLY A 123 -4.72 -3.48 8.75
CA GLY A 123 -4.94 -3.55 10.19
C GLY A 123 -3.96 -2.67 10.97
N HIS A 124 -2.68 -2.77 10.64
CA HIS A 124 -1.65 -1.93 11.22
C HIS A 124 -1.85 -0.44 10.91
N ALA A 125 -2.08 -0.10 9.65
CA ALA A 125 -2.24 1.28 9.23
C ALA A 125 -3.46 1.96 9.86
N MET A 126 -4.59 1.25 9.93
CA MET A 126 -5.86 1.82 10.38
C MET A 126 -6.09 1.78 11.87
N TYR A 127 -5.65 0.71 12.56
CA TYR A 127 -6.19 0.39 13.87
C TYR A 127 -5.16 0.08 14.96
N SER A 128 -4.05 -0.57 14.60
CA SER A 128 -3.14 -1.11 15.60
C SER A 128 -2.25 -0.04 16.18
N ALA A 129 -2.22 0.05 17.51
CA ALA A 129 -1.32 0.93 18.24
C ALA A 129 -0.82 0.24 19.50
N MET A 130 0.45 0.51 19.85
CA MET A 130 1.01 0.14 21.13
C MET A 130 1.54 1.40 21.81
N THR A 131 1.02 1.68 22.99
CA THR A 131 1.42 2.80 23.82
C THR A 131 2.21 2.33 25.04
N PHE A 132 3.04 3.19 25.58
CA PHE A 132 3.91 2.86 26.70
C PHE A 132 3.75 3.87 27.82
N THR A 133 3.61 3.37 29.04
CA THR A 133 3.67 4.18 30.27
C THR A 133 4.80 3.66 31.15
N ASP A 134 5.73 4.53 31.53
CA ASP A 134 6.91 4.19 32.31
C ASP A 134 7.71 3.00 31.74
N GLY A 135 7.85 2.93 30.42
CA GLY A 135 8.58 1.88 29.72
C GLY A 135 7.86 0.53 29.63
N ARG A 136 6.58 0.46 30.00
CA ARG A 136 5.76 -0.75 29.93
C ARG A 136 4.68 -0.60 28.88
N PRO A 137 4.44 -1.62 28.04
CA PRO A 137 3.36 -1.59 27.07
C PRO A 137 2.00 -1.62 27.79
N GLU A 138 1.09 -0.78 27.34
CA GLU A 138 -0.29 -0.75 27.87
C GLU A 138 -1.15 -1.84 27.27
N GLN A 139 -0.90 -2.18 26.01
CA GLN A 139 -1.56 -3.29 25.30
C GLN A 139 -0.77 -4.57 25.52
N GLN A 140 -1.14 -5.33 26.53
CA GLN A 140 -0.44 -6.58 26.91
C GLN A 140 -1.02 -7.85 26.26
N ASN A 141 -2.21 -7.76 25.67
CA ASN A 141 -2.88 -8.87 25.01
C ASN A 141 -3.91 -8.35 23.98
N PHE A 142 -4.49 -9.25 23.19
CA PHE A 142 -5.46 -8.96 22.12
C PHE A 142 -6.82 -8.43 22.60
N ASP A 143 -7.07 -8.39 23.88
CA ASP A 143 -8.20 -7.68 24.49
C ASP A 143 -8.05 -6.15 24.40
N ARG A 144 -6.79 -5.65 24.33
CA ARG A 144 -6.43 -4.23 24.22
C ARG A 144 -5.70 -3.88 22.94
N TYR A 145 -4.92 -4.81 22.36
CA TYR A 145 -4.27 -4.61 21.08
C TYR A 145 -5.27 -4.89 19.95
N ARG A 146 -5.69 -3.82 19.27
CA ARG A 146 -6.73 -3.91 18.27
C ARG A 146 -6.19 -4.45 16.94
N LEU A 147 -6.74 -5.59 16.52
CA LEU A 147 -6.55 -6.13 15.17
C LEU A 147 -7.72 -5.75 14.26
N ILE A 148 -7.48 -5.76 12.96
CA ILE A 148 -8.52 -5.63 11.94
C ILE A 148 -9.58 -6.73 12.12
N ARG A 149 -10.83 -6.40 11.88
CA ARG A 149 -11.95 -7.35 11.91
C ARG A 149 -12.35 -7.73 10.50
N ASN A 150 -12.94 -8.91 10.33
CA ASN A 150 -13.34 -9.41 9.01
C ASN A 150 -14.20 -8.43 8.20
N ARG A 151 -15.09 -7.67 8.87
CA ARG A 151 -15.93 -6.65 8.22
C ARG A 151 -15.15 -5.40 7.76
N GLU A 152 -13.92 -5.23 8.19
CA GLU A 152 -13.03 -4.09 7.92
C GLU A 152 -11.98 -4.45 6.86
N ALA A 153 -11.88 -5.75 6.54
CA ALA A 153 -11.00 -6.22 5.47
C ALA A 153 -11.49 -5.74 4.10
N PRO A 154 -10.59 -5.66 3.11
CA PRO A 154 -10.98 -5.38 1.73
C PRO A 154 -12.10 -6.32 1.26
N LYS A 155 -13.04 -5.81 0.47
CA LYS A 155 -14.09 -6.65 -0.12
C LYS A 155 -13.53 -7.59 -1.17
N GLU A 156 -12.47 -7.18 -1.85
CA GLU A 156 -11.81 -7.95 -2.89
C GLU A 156 -10.31 -7.64 -2.91
N ILE A 157 -9.48 -8.67 -3.12
CA ILE A 157 -8.04 -8.53 -3.38
C ILE A 157 -7.70 -9.34 -4.63
N GLU A 158 -7.03 -8.72 -5.58
CA GLU A 158 -6.50 -9.38 -6.76
C GLU A 158 -4.97 -9.34 -6.78
N THR A 159 -4.34 -10.51 -6.93
CA THR A 159 -2.88 -10.64 -6.93
C THR A 159 -2.38 -11.11 -8.28
N PHE A 160 -1.38 -10.43 -8.81
CA PHE A 160 -0.74 -10.69 -10.09
C PHE A 160 0.76 -10.90 -9.88
N PHE A 161 1.30 -11.98 -10.42
CA PHE A 161 2.73 -12.28 -10.33
C PHE A 161 3.41 -12.01 -11.68
N VAL A 162 4.60 -11.39 -11.61
CA VAL A 162 5.46 -11.23 -12.79
C VAL A 162 6.14 -12.57 -13.07
N ASP A 163 6.01 -13.04 -14.30
CA ASP A 163 6.74 -14.22 -14.76
C ASP A 163 8.02 -13.79 -15.49
N ASN A 164 9.15 -13.88 -14.82
CA ASN A 164 10.46 -13.46 -15.34
C ASN A 164 11.55 -14.54 -15.29
N GLY A 165 11.23 -15.74 -14.79
CA GLY A 165 12.16 -16.87 -14.73
C GLY A 165 13.34 -16.70 -13.77
N ILE A 166 13.33 -15.67 -12.90
CA ILE A 166 14.37 -15.45 -11.88
C ILE A 166 14.16 -16.44 -10.72
N ASP A 167 15.23 -16.83 -10.05
CA ASP A 167 15.16 -17.66 -8.84
C ASP A 167 14.19 -17.05 -7.81
N PRO A 168 13.44 -17.89 -7.06
CA PRO A 168 12.51 -17.41 -6.06
C PRO A 168 13.16 -16.49 -5.03
N THR A 169 12.50 -15.38 -4.72
CA THR A 169 12.91 -14.41 -3.70
C THR A 169 11.88 -14.36 -2.55
N GLY A 170 12.08 -13.49 -1.56
CA GLY A 170 11.23 -13.44 -0.38
C GLY A 170 9.80 -13.04 -0.68
N LEU A 171 8.81 -13.76 -0.12
CA LEU A 171 7.39 -13.45 -0.30
C LEU A 171 6.64 -13.36 1.06
N GLY A 172 7.32 -13.58 2.18
CA GLY A 172 6.69 -13.59 3.50
C GLY A 172 6.05 -12.26 3.88
N GLU A 173 6.72 -11.14 3.62
CA GLU A 173 6.33 -9.82 4.11
C GLU A 173 6.13 -8.74 3.02
N PRO A 174 6.64 -8.87 1.77
CA PRO A 174 6.70 -7.76 0.83
C PRO A 174 5.38 -7.05 0.54
N SER A 175 4.24 -7.72 0.68
CA SER A 175 2.92 -7.15 0.44
C SER A 175 2.36 -6.31 1.60
N LEU A 176 2.93 -6.42 2.81
CA LEU A 176 2.45 -5.71 3.99
C LEU A 176 2.83 -4.21 3.98
N PRO A 177 4.11 -3.80 3.80
CA PRO A 177 4.49 -2.40 3.93
C PRO A 177 3.83 -1.45 2.92
N PRO A 178 3.67 -1.79 1.63
CA PRO A 178 3.15 -0.83 0.66
C PRO A 178 1.68 -0.49 0.86
N VAL A 179 0.86 -1.39 1.42
CA VAL A 179 -0.58 -1.13 1.52
C VAL A 179 -0.89 0.11 2.35
N SER A 180 -0.12 0.40 3.40
CA SER A 180 -0.34 1.58 4.23
C SER A 180 -0.17 2.88 3.44
N GLY A 181 0.82 2.93 2.56
CA GLY A 181 1.04 4.08 1.67
C GLY A 181 -0.08 4.26 0.63
N ALA A 182 -0.49 3.18 -0.02
CA ALA A 182 -1.58 3.21 -1.00
C ALA A 182 -2.90 3.62 -0.32
N LEU A 183 -3.18 3.07 0.86
CA LEU A 183 -4.36 3.40 1.65
C LEU A 183 -4.37 4.87 2.08
N ALA A 184 -3.26 5.40 2.61
CA ALA A 184 -3.13 6.80 2.99
C ALA A 184 -3.40 7.73 1.80
N ASN A 185 -2.86 7.41 0.62
CA ASN A 185 -3.06 8.17 -0.59
C ASN A 185 -4.51 8.13 -1.09
N ALA A 186 -5.16 6.97 -1.00
CA ALA A 186 -6.59 6.83 -1.34
C ALA A 186 -7.47 7.64 -0.38
N ILE A 187 -7.23 7.55 0.93
CA ILE A 187 -7.98 8.32 1.94
C ILE A 187 -7.75 9.82 1.76
N ALA A 188 -6.53 10.26 1.48
CA ALA A 188 -6.26 11.67 1.22
C ALA A 188 -7.07 12.21 0.02
N ARG A 189 -7.20 11.44 -1.05
CA ARG A 189 -8.06 11.81 -2.19
C ARG A 189 -9.54 11.79 -1.86
N ALA A 190 -9.96 10.90 -0.96
CA ALA A 190 -11.35 10.80 -0.52
C ALA A 190 -11.77 11.95 0.40
N THR A 191 -10.88 12.40 1.28
CA THR A 191 -11.18 13.34 2.37
C THR A 191 -10.60 14.74 2.16
N GLY A 192 -9.61 14.88 1.29
CA GLY A 192 -8.81 16.10 1.14
C GLY A 192 -7.75 16.28 2.24
N HIS A 193 -7.60 15.32 3.16
CA HIS A 193 -6.66 15.39 4.28
C HIS A 193 -5.56 14.33 4.17
N ARG A 194 -4.30 14.76 4.18
CA ARG A 194 -3.15 13.85 4.24
C ARG A 194 -2.99 13.26 5.64
N LEU A 195 -2.64 11.97 5.70
CA LEU A 195 -2.45 11.23 6.94
C LEU A 195 -0.95 10.98 7.16
N TYR A 196 -0.42 11.45 8.29
CA TYR A 196 1.00 11.35 8.65
C TYR A 196 1.25 10.41 9.83
N ASP A 197 0.24 10.19 10.65
CA ASP A 197 0.34 9.40 11.88
C ASP A 197 -0.55 8.16 11.82
N GLN A 198 -0.03 7.05 12.28
CA GLN A 198 -0.78 5.80 12.46
C GLN A 198 -1.11 5.57 13.95
N PRO A 199 -2.24 4.94 14.25
CA PRO A 199 -3.25 4.43 13.32
C PRO A 199 -4.11 5.57 12.74
N PHE A 200 -4.43 5.46 11.47
CA PHE A 200 -5.16 6.49 10.71
C PHE A 200 -6.54 6.83 11.30
N ILE A 201 -7.17 5.86 11.97
CA ILE A 201 -8.49 6.08 12.58
C ILE A 201 -8.49 7.26 13.57
N ASN A 202 -7.41 7.49 14.30
CA ASN A 202 -7.30 8.57 15.25
C ASN A 202 -7.33 9.95 14.54
N SER A 203 -6.60 10.08 13.43
CA SER A 203 -6.57 11.32 12.64
C SER A 203 -7.90 11.57 11.92
N LEU A 204 -8.60 10.52 11.51
CA LEU A 204 -9.91 10.60 10.86
C LEU A 204 -11.02 11.00 11.84
N GLU A 205 -11.01 10.48 13.07
CA GLU A 205 -11.96 10.87 14.11
C GLU A 205 -11.82 12.35 14.48
N LEU A 206 -10.59 12.85 14.65
CA LEU A 206 -10.33 14.28 14.91
C LEU A 206 -10.81 15.18 13.77
N ALA A 207 -10.65 14.75 12.50
CA ALA A 207 -11.12 15.51 11.34
C ALA A 207 -12.65 15.59 11.28
N LEU A 208 -13.35 14.50 11.63
CA LEU A 208 -14.83 14.46 11.68
C LEU A 208 -15.40 15.31 12.80
N GLU A 209 -14.77 15.33 13.97
CA GLU A 209 -15.18 16.19 15.10
C GLU A 209 -14.99 17.67 14.79
N GLY A 210 -13.94 18.05 14.07
CA GLY A 210 -13.65 19.45 13.69
C GLY A 210 -14.59 20.03 12.64
N THR A 211 -15.36 19.19 11.92
CA THR A 211 -16.32 19.63 10.90
C THR A 211 -17.75 19.83 11.45
N THR A 212 -17.99 19.47 12.70
CA THR A 212 -19.30 19.60 13.40
C THR A 212 -19.39 20.81 14.35
N GLY A 213 -18.41 21.73 14.32
CA GLY A 213 -18.32 22.94 15.16
C GLY A 213 -18.74 24.23 14.45
#